data_c804e2430580087db0ced595db9b4047
#
_entry.id   c804e2430580087db0ced595db9b4047
#
_cell.length_a   1.000
_cell.length_b   1.000
_cell.length_c   1.000
_cell.angle_alpha   90.00
_cell.angle_beta   90.00
_cell.angle_gamma   90.00
#
_symmetry.space_group_name_H-M   'P 1'
#
loop_
_entity.id
_entity.type
_entity.pdbx_description
1 polymer ?
#
loop_
_entity_poly.entity_id
_entity_poly.type
_entity_poly.pdbx_seq_one_letter_code
_entity_poly.pdbx_strand_id
1 'polypeptide(L)' 'MCLAVPARIVRMDSPVEALCDFGGVKKTVDVTLIEAPKVGDWVIVHVG' A
#
# COMPACT_ATOMS: atom_id res chain seq x y z
N MET A 1 6.80 -8.35 16.81
CA MET A 1 6.33 -6.96 17.01
C MET A 1 5.71 -6.45 15.72
N CYS A 2 4.52 -5.87 15.79
CA CYS A 2 3.84 -5.31 14.62
C CYS A 2 4.17 -3.84 14.48
N LEU A 3 4.52 -3.42 13.27
CA LEU A 3 4.79 -2.04 12.95
C LEU A 3 3.78 -1.55 11.92
N ALA A 4 3.30 -0.34 12.10
CA ALA A 4 2.46 0.33 11.11
C ALA A 4 3.37 1.30 10.34
N VAL A 5 3.48 1.08 9.05
CA VAL A 5 4.41 1.83 8.19
C VAL A 5 3.59 2.55 7.12
N PRO A 6 3.77 3.87 6.93
CA PRO A 6 3.11 4.56 5.84
C PRO A 6 3.76 4.17 4.50
N ALA A 7 2.92 4.03 3.49
CA ALA A 7 3.37 3.74 2.13
C ALA A 7 2.50 4.50 1.15
N ARG A 8 3.03 4.78 0.00
CA ARG A 8 2.30 5.50 -1.04
C ARG A 8 2.00 4.57 -2.21
N ILE A 9 0.76 4.56 -2.65
CA ILE A 9 0.37 3.78 -3.83
C ILE A 9 0.96 4.45 -5.06
N VAL A 10 1.78 3.69 -5.81
CA VAL A 10 2.38 4.18 -7.05
C VAL A 10 1.76 3.54 -8.28
N ARG A 11 1.07 2.41 -8.12
CA ARG A 11 0.40 1.73 -9.21
C ARG A 11 -0.68 0.79 -8.67
N MET A 12 -1.83 0.78 -9.31
CA MET A 12 -2.88 -0.21 -9.02
C MET A 12 -2.71 -1.37 -9.99
N ASP A 13 -2.45 -2.57 -9.47
CA ASP A 13 -2.29 -3.77 -10.30
C ASP A 13 -3.62 -4.48 -10.50
N SER A 14 -4.55 -4.31 -9.58
CA SER A 14 -5.92 -4.82 -9.64
C SER A 14 -6.77 -4.01 -8.68
N PRO A 15 -8.09 -4.22 -8.61
CA PRO A 15 -8.91 -3.52 -7.62
C PRO A 15 -8.52 -3.78 -6.17
N VAL A 16 -7.79 -4.87 -5.91
CA VAL A 16 -7.43 -5.27 -4.54
C VAL A 16 -5.93 -5.32 -4.29
N GLU A 17 -5.11 -5.05 -5.31
CA GLU A 17 -3.66 -5.09 -5.17
C GLU A 17 -3.03 -3.81 -5.70
N ALA A 18 -2.13 -3.24 -4.92
CA ALA A 18 -1.43 -2.02 -5.29
C ALA A 18 0.07 -2.17 -5.06
N LEU A 19 0.85 -1.58 -5.96
CA LEU A 19 2.28 -1.43 -5.73
C LEU A 19 2.48 -0.18 -4.89
N CYS A 20 3.12 -0.35 -3.74
CA CYS A 20 3.33 0.73 -2.79
C CYS A 20 4.81 1.01 -2.59
N ASP A 21 5.14 2.27 -2.41
CA ASP A 21 6.49 2.73 -2.13
C ASP A 21 6.64 2.97 -0.63
N PHE A 22 7.61 2.28 -0.05
CA PHE A 22 7.95 2.35 1.37
C PHE A 22 9.25 3.15 1.58
N GLY A 23 9.38 4.28 0.89
CA GLY A 23 10.58 5.09 1.03
C GLY A 23 11.73 4.60 0.16
N GLY A 24 11.43 4.25 -1.08
CA GLY A 24 12.42 3.77 -2.05
C GLY A 24 12.34 2.28 -2.33
N VAL A 25 11.67 1.52 -1.47
CA VAL A 25 11.42 0.09 -1.69
C VAL A 25 9.96 -0.09 -2.08
N LYS A 26 9.70 -0.77 -3.17
CA LYS A 26 8.35 -0.98 -3.68
C LYS A 26 7.93 -2.42 -3.46
N LYS A 27 6.72 -2.61 -2.93
CA LYS A 27 6.15 -3.92 -2.69
C LYS A 27 4.66 -3.91 -3.01
N THR A 28 4.16 -5.07 -3.44
CA THR A 28 2.72 -5.25 -3.67
C THR A 28 2.03 -5.42 -2.32
N VAL A 29 0.93 -4.71 -2.14
CA VAL A 29 0.15 -4.71 -0.91
C VAL A 29 -1.29 -5.01 -1.25
N ASP A 30 -1.95 -5.80 -0.40
CA ASP A 30 -3.38 -6.06 -0.48
C ASP A 30 -4.12 -4.83 0.06
N VAL A 31 -4.95 -4.22 -0.78
CA VAL A 31 -5.73 -3.02 -0.42
C VAL A 31 -7.23 -3.29 -0.40
N THR A 32 -7.61 -4.55 -0.21
CA THR A 32 -9.03 -4.96 -0.17
C THR A 32 -9.85 -4.15 0.84
N LEU A 33 -9.25 -3.83 1.99
CA LEU A 33 -9.96 -3.14 3.06
C LEU A 33 -9.96 -1.62 2.91
N ILE A 34 -9.32 -1.10 1.89
CA ILE A 34 -9.25 0.35 1.65
C ILE A 34 -10.33 0.73 0.67
N GLU A 35 -11.12 1.75 1.02
CA GLU A 35 -12.18 2.24 0.15
C GLU A 35 -11.59 3.07 -0.98
N ALA A 36 -11.91 2.67 -2.22
CA ALA A 36 -11.52 3.39 -3.44
C ALA A 36 -10.02 3.73 -3.49
N PRO A 37 -9.12 2.74 -3.34
CA PRO A 37 -7.68 3.02 -3.40
C PRO A 37 -7.28 3.49 -4.79
N LYS A 38 -6.36 4.47 -4.84
CA LYS A 38 -5.88 5.01 -6.10
C LYS A 38 -4.44 5.48 -5.99
N VAL A 39 -3.80 5.63 -7.14
CA VAL A 39 -2.43 6.13 -7.23
C VAL A 39 -2.33 7.49 -6.55
N GLY A 40 -1.29 7.64 -5.73
CA GLY A 40 -1.06 8.85 -4.96
C GLY A 40 -1.60 8.79 -3.54
N ASP A 41 -2.45 7.82 -3.22
CA ASP A 41 -2.98 7.67 -1.86
C ASP A 41 -1.90 7.16 -0.91
N TRP A 42 -1.95 7.65 0.32
CA TRP A 42 -1.15 7.12 1.41
C TRP A 42 -1.94 6.06 2.15
N VAL A 43 -1.28 4.97 2.47
CA VAL A 43 -1.88 3.87 3.23
C VAL A 43 -0.97 3.48 4.38
N ILE A 44 -1.56 2.90 5.41
CA ILE A 44 -0.81 2.37 6.55
C ILE A 44 -0.75 0.86 6.41
N VAL A 45 0.46 0.33 6.33
CA VAL A 45 0.68 -1.11 6.15
C VAL A 45 1.24 -1.68 7.45
N HIS A 46 0.62 -2.74 7.93
CA HIS A 46 1.08 -3.44 9.13
C HIS A 46 2.04 -4.54 8.72
N VAL A 47 3.25 -4.50 9.26
CA VAL A 47 4.31 -5.47 9.02
C VAL A 47 4.77 -6.07 10.34
N GLY A 48 5.24 -7.30 10.29
CA GLY A 48 5.77 -7.93 11.51
C GLY A 48 5.27 -9.31 11.82
#